data_7ae3584d22baf7b9fa2b4fbffb368fb6
#
_entry.id   7ae3584d22baf7b9fa2b4fbffb368fb6
#
_cell.length_a   1.000
_cell.length_b   1.000
_cell.length_c   1.000
_cell.angle_alpha   90.00
_cell.angle_beta   90.00
_cell.angle_gamma   90.00
#
_symmetry.space_group_name_H-M   'P 1'
#
loop_
_entity.id
_entity.type
_entity.pdbx_description
1 polymer ?
#
loop_
_entity_poly.entity_id
_entity_poly.type
_entity_poly.pdbx_seq_one_letter_code
_entity_poly.pdbx_strand_id
1 'polypeptide(L)'
;MHIRINRLTHNEKVPMELLLQADPSEDMINKYLPESDVYVAKVGDDITGVFVLMSISEDEMELKNISVDKKYQRNGIGKEMIKYAIRITKMEGFLFLIAKTADNSKGQHQFYQRLKFEEYFRVKGHFIKYYDKPVIEDGVEAVDLIAFRRPI
;
A
#
# COMPACT_ATOMS: atom_id res chain seq x y z
N MET A 1 -15.55 11.42 12.38
CA MET A 1 -14.77 10.20 12.70
C MET A 1 -13.35 10.60 13.00
N HIS A 2 -12.86 10.22 14.17
CA HIS A 2 -11.49 10.53 14.54
C HIS A 2 -10.58 9.35 14.20
N ILE A 3 -9.62 9.57 13.32
CA ILE A 3 -8.69 8.55 12.84
C ILE A 3 -7.33 8.81 13.47
N ARG A 4 -6.79 7.80 14.17
CA ARG A 4 -5.43 7.87 14.74
C ARG A 4 -4.53 6.95 13.94
N ILE A 5 -3.38 7.45 13.54
CA ILE A 5 -2.38 6.66 12.80
C ILE A 5 -1.11 6.60 13.64
N ASN A 6 -0.57 5.41 13.82
CA ASN A 6 0.69 5.21 14.52
C ASN A 6 1.48 4.05 13.93
N ARG A 7 2.80 4.14 14.09
CA ARG A 7 3.71 3.07 13.71
C ARG A 7 3.61 1.92 14.71
N LEU A 8 3.58 0.69 14.20
CA LEU A 8 3.66 -0.48 15.06
C LEU A 8 5.07 -0.67 15.59
N THR A 9 5.16 -1.08 16.86
CA THR A 9 6.42 -1.50 17.47
C THR A 9 6.70 -2.97 17.14
N HIS A 10 7.94 -3.42 17.38
CA HIS A 10 8.33 -4.81 17.13
C HIS A 10 7.51 -5.85 17.90
N ASN A 11 6.94 -5.46 19.04
CA ASN A 11 6.18 -6.37 19.89
C ASN A 11 4.70 -6.44 19.54
N GLU A 12 4.24 -5.57 18.66
CA GLU A 12 2.84 -5.52 18.27
C GLU A 12 2.58 -6.42 17.06
N LYS A 13 1.44 -7.09 17.08
CA LYS A 13 1.06 -8.01 16.02
C LYS A 13 0.63 -7.25 14.77
N VAL A 14 1.18 -7.67 13.63
CA VAL A 14 0.81 -7.12 12.31
C VAL A 14 -0.60 -7.60 11.94
N PRO A 15 -1.50 -6.71 11.45
CA PRO A 15 -2.83 -7.12 11.00
C PRO A 15 -2.77 -7.82 9.64
N MET A 16 -2.37 -9.09 9.65
CA MET A 16 -2.13 -9.88 8.43
C MET A 16 -3.37 -10.00 7.54
N GLU A 17 -4.56 -10.09 8.12
CA GLU A 17 -5.81 -10.17 7.35
C GLU A 17 -6.02 -8.95 6.47
N LEU A 18 -5.70 -7.75 6.99
CA LEU A 18 -5.79 -6.52 6.21
C LEU A 18 -4.74 -6.48 5.11
N LEU A 19 -3.51 -6.90 5.42
CA LEU A 19 -2.44 -6.94 4.42
C LEU A 19 -2.80 -7.89 3.27
N LEU A 20 -3.36 -9.06 3.60
CA LEU A 20 -3.80 -10.04 2.60
C LEU A 20 -4.97 -9.54 1.75
N GLN A 21 -5.78 -8.63 2.27
CA GLN A 21 -6.86 -8.01 1.50
C GLN A 21 -6.31 -7.23 0.30
N ALA A 22 -5.15 -6.58 0.45
CA ALA A 22 -4.52 -5.80 -0.61
C ALA A 22 -3.55 -6.64 -1.46
N ASP A 23 -2.88 -7.62 -0.84
CA ASP A 23 -1.95 -8.52 -1.53
C ASP A 23 -2.26 -9.97 -1.11
N PRO A 24 -2.82 -10.79 -1.99
CA PRO A 24 -3.26 -12.13 -1.62
C PRO A 24 -2.14 -13.13 -1.34
N SER A 25 -0.88 -12.75 -1.53
CA SER A 25 0.27 -13.63 -1.31
C SER A 25 0.95 -13.35 0.03
N GLU A 26 0.74 -14.22 1.01
CA GLU A 26 1.43 -14.12 2.30
C GLU A 26 2.95 -14.22 2.15
N ASP A 27 3.42 -15.07 1.22
CA ASP A 27 4.85 -15.21 0.94
C ASP A 27 5.46 -13.90 0.47
N MET A 28 4.76 -13.16 -0.41
CA MET A 28 5.22 -11.86 -0.88
C MET A 28 5.24 -10.85 0.25
N ILE A 29 4.21 -10.82 1.08
CA ILE A 29 4.13 -9.93 2.24
C ILE A 29 5.31 -10.21 3.19
N ASN A 30 5.56 -11.47 3.50
CA ASN A 30 6.63 -11.86 4.42
C ASN A 30 8.03 -11.51 3.90
N LYS A 31 8.20 -11.32 2.59
CA LYS A 31 9.48 -10.91 2.02
C LYS A 31 9.81 -9.45 2.35
N TYR A 32 8.83 -8.55 2.34
CA TYR A 32 9.13 -7.14 2.58
C TYR A 32 8.93 -6.68 4.02
N LEU A 33 8.12 -7.36 4.83
CA LEU A 33 7.83 -6.92 6.20
C LEU A 33 9.07 -6.70 7.07
N PRO A 34 10.08 -7.61 7.07
CA PRO A 34 11.24 -7.43 7.95
C PRO A 34 12.03 -6.14 7.72
N GLU A 35 11.99 -5.60 6.51
CA GLU A 35 12.73 -4.40 6.14
C GLU A 35 11.84 -3.16 6.06
N SER A 36 10.61 -3.28 6.55
CA SER A 36 9.58 -2.25 6.39
C SER A 36 9.11 -1.71 7.73
N ASP A 37 8.51 -0.54 7.69
CA ASP A 37 7.76 0.04 8.79
C ASP A 37 6.28 -0.14 8.55
N VAL A 38 5.57 -0.64 9.55
CA VAL A 38 4.13 -0.87 9.48
C VAL A 38 3.40 0.18 10.30
N TYR A 39 2.40 0.79 9.68
CA TYR A 39 1.55 1.80 10.32
C TYR A 39 0.11 1.31 10.32
N VAL A 40 -0.61 1.60 11.39
CA VAL A 40 -2.04 1.26 11.49
C VAL A 40 -2.87 2.51 11.71
N ALA A 41 -4.08 2.49 11.13
CA ALA A 41 -5.11 3.48 11.40
C ALA A 41 -6.12 2.87 12.34
N LYS A 42 -6.52 3.63 13.36
CA LYS A 42 -7.50 3.19 14.36
C LYS A 42 -8.64 4.19 14.47
N VAL A 43 -9.83 3.65 14.67
CA VAL A 43 -11.00 4.41 15.08
C VAL A 43 -11.43 3.81 16.42
N GLY A 44 -11.31 4.57 17.52
CA GLY A 44 -11.41 3.98 18.85
C GLY A 44 -10.32 2.93 19.06
N ASP A 45 -10.70 1.73 19.46
CA ASP A 45 -9.76 0.61 19.65
C ASP A 45 -9.66 -0.30 18.41
N ASP A 46 -10.47 -0.04 17.39
CA ASP A 46 -10.51 -0.88 16.19
C ASP A 46 -9.41 -0.50 15.20
N ILE A 47 -8.66 -1.48 14.74
CA ILE A 47 -7.74 -1.30 13.62
C ILE A 47 -8.58 -1.28 12.34
N THR A 48 -8.60 -0.15 11.65
CA THR A 48 -9.43 0.06 10.47
C THR A 48 -8.64 0.10 9.17
N GLY A 49 -7.32 0.24 9.28
CA GLY A 49 -6.46 0.28 8.12
C GLY A 49 -5.01 -0.01 8.49
N VAL A 50 -4.23 -0.32 7.47
CA VAL A 50 -2.80 -0.60 7.59
C VAL A 50 -2.09 -0.08 6.35
N PHE A 51 -0.87 0.39 6.50
CA PHE A 51 0.02 0.61 5.37
C PHE A 51 1.46 0.32 5.75
N VAL A 52 2.25 0.01 4.75
CA VAL A 52 3.63 -0.45 4.93
C VAL A 52 4.55 0.38 4.05
N LEU A 53 5.59 0.95 4.65
CA LEU A 53 6.59 1.76 3.95
C LEU A 53 7.94 1.06 4.01
N MET A 54 8.65 1.03 2.89
CA MET A 54 10.00 0.50 2.80
C MET A 54 10.85 1.43 1.93
N SER A 55 12.03 1.82 2.43
CA SER A 55 12.98 2.57 1.59
C SER A 55 13.59 1.62 0.56
N ILE A 56 13.57 2.02 -0.71
CA ILE A 56 14.08 1.20 -1.81
C ILE A 56 15.32 1.80 -2.47
N SER A 57 15.58 3.08 -2.24
CA SER A 57 16.79 3.75 -2.67
C SER A 57 17.01 4.98 -1.79
N GLU A 58 18.08 5.73 -2.03
CA GLU A 58 18.34 6.96 -1.29
C GLU A 58 17.23 8.00 -1.47
N ASP A 59 16.60 8.03 -2.63
CA ASP A 59 15.59 9.02 -2.99
C ASP A 59 14.16 8.54 -2.94
N GLU A 60 13.94 7.23 -2.86
CA GLU A 60 12.61 6.65 -3.06
C GLU A 60 12.14 5.80 -1.90
N MET A 61 10.97 6.15 -1.38
CA MET A 61 10.19 5.35 -0.43
C MET A 61 9.10 4.62 -1.19
N GLU A 62 8.89 3.36 -0.88
CA GLU A 62 7.80 2.59 -1.50
C GLU A 62 6.70 2.28 -0.48
N LEU A 63 5.46 2.54 -0.90
CA LEU A 63 4.26 2.08 -0.21
C LEU A 63 4.02 0.64 -0.65
N LYS A 64 4.46 -0.31 0.18
CA LYS A 64 4.42 -1.75 -0.16
C LYS A 64 3.02 -2.34 -0.08
N ASN A 65 2.18 -1.77 0.77
CA ASN A 65 0.83 -2.27 1.01
C ASN A 65 0.00 -1.15 1.63
N ILE A 66 -1.26 -1.06 1.26
CA ILE A 66 -2.25 -0.21 1.92
C ILE A 66 -3.61 -0.89 1.85
N SER A 67 -4.29 -0.96 2.98
CA SER A 67 -5.57 -1.65 3.05
C SER A 67 -6.46 -1.01 4.10
N VAL A 68 -7.74 -0.88 3.79
CA VAL A 68 -8.78 -0.40 4.71
C VAL A 68 -9.78 -1.52 4.93
N ASP A 69 -10.11 -1.80 6.19
CA ASP A 69 -11.14 -2.78 6.54
C ASP A 69 -12.44 -2.46 5.80
N LYS A 70 -13.06 -3.47 5.21
CA LYS A 70 -14.28 -3.32 4.41
C LYS A 70 -15.40 -2.57 5.12
N LYS A 71 -15.50 -2.74 6.44
CA LYS A 71 -16.49 -2.04 7.27
C LYS A 71 -16.28 -0.53 7.31
N TYR A 72 -15.07 -0.09 7.09
CA TYR A 72 -14.66 1.31 7.24
C TYR A 72 -14.32 1.99 5.91
N GLN A 73 -14.46 1.32 4.78
CA GLN A 73 -14.21 1.90 3.47
C GLN A 73 -15.17 3.06 3.19
N ARG A 74 -14.76 3.98 2.31
CA ARG A 74 -15.51 5.20 1.93
C ARG A 74 -15.67 6.22 3.05
N ASN A 75 -14.80 6.16 4.07
CA ASN A 75 -14.75 7.14 5.16
C ASN A 75 -13.50 8.00 5.12
N GLY A 76 -12.73 7.96 4.03
CA GLY A 76 -11.54 8.77 3.87
C GLY A 76 -10.29 8.25 4.58
N ILE A 77 -10.32 7.03 5.14
CA ILE A 77 -9.19 6.46 5.89
C ILE A 77 -7.99 6.24 4.97
N GLY A 78 -8.22 5.68 3.78
CA GLY A 78 -7.14 5.49 2.80
C GLY A 78 -6.45 6.78 2.43
N LYS A 79 -7.22 7.84 2.18
CA LYS A 79 -6.69 9.17 1.88
C LYS A 79 -5.86 9.71 3.03
N GLU A 80 -6.34 9.57 4.28
CA GLU A 80 -5.60 10.03 5.45
C GLU A 80 -4.30 9.24 5.64
N MET A 81 -4.31 7.94 5.38
CA MET A 81 -3.10 7.11 5.43
C MET A 81 -2.08 7.56 4.38
N ILE A 82 -2.51 7.85 3.16
CA ILE A 82 -1.59 8.35 2.12
C ILE A 82 -1.00 9.70 2.51
N LYS A 83 -1.81 10.61 3.05
CA LYS A 83 -1.30 11.90 3.52
C LYS A 83 -0.25 11.72 4.61
N TYR A 84 -0.46 10.78 5.50
CA TYR A 84 0.50 10.45 6.56
C TYR A 84 1.78 9.87 5.97
N ALA A 85 1.65 8.94 5.02
CA ALA A 85 2.79 8.33 4.33
C ALA A 85 3.63 9.38 3.58
N ILE A 86 2.98 10.34 2.92
CA ILE A 86 3.66 11.46 2.26
C ILE A 86 4.46 12.28 3.27
N ARG A 87 3.86 12.56 4.42
CA ARG A 87 4.51 13.33 5.48
C ARG A 87 5.75 12.61 6.04
N ILE A 88 5.64 11.31 6.31
CA ILE A 88 6.77 10.49 6.76
C ILE A 88 7.87 10.47 5.71
N THR A 89 7.52 10.26 4.45
CA THR A 89 8.47 10.23 3.33
C THR A 89 9.26 11.53 3.25
N LYS A 90 8.57 12.66 3.39
CA LYS A 90 9.20 13.99 3.39
C LYS A 90 10.09 14.18 4.61
N MET A 91 9.61 13.84 5.80
CA MET A 91 10.37 14.01 7.05
C MET A 91 11.65 13.19 7.07
N GLU A 92 11.65 12.02 6.44
CA GLU A 92 12.83 11.16 6.35
C GLU A 92 13.77 11.53 5.21
N GLY A 93 13.47 12.59 4.46
CA GLY A 93 14.37 13.14 3.45
C GLY A 93 14.30 12.48 2.07
N PHE A 94 13.28 11.68 1.81
CA PHE A 94 13.09 11.08 0.49
C PHE A 94 12.47 12.09 -0.48
N LEU A 95 12.74 11.91 -1.76
CA LEU A 95 12.24 12.80 -2.83
C LEU A 95 10.96 12.28 -3.48
N PHE A 96 10.71 10.98 -3.41
CA PHE A 96 9.58 10.36 -4.09
C PHE A 96 8.92 9.29 -3.22
N LEU A 97 7.60 9.17 -3.37
CA LEU A 97 6.83 8.04 -2.85
C LEU A 97 6.31 7.24 -4.04
N ILE A 98 6.56 5.93 -4.02
CA ILE A 98 6.16 4.99 -5.07
C ILE A 98 5.08 4.07 -4.54
N ALA A 99 4.06 3.78 -5.36
CA ALA A 99 3.05 2.78 -5.08
C ALA A 99 2.90 1.87 -6.30
N LYS A 100 2.92 0.56 -6.09
CA LYS A 100 2.79 -0.42 -7.16
C LYS A 100 1.42 -1.09 -7.10
N THR A 101 0.80 -1.29 -8.25
CA THR A 101 -0.54 -1.85 -8.37
C THR A 101 -0.57 -2.94 -9.45
N ALA A 102 -1.58 -3.79 -9.39
CA ALA A 102 -1.90 -4.67 -10.51
C ALA A 102 -2.58 -3.87 -11.62
N ASP A 103 -2.39 -4.27 -12.87
CA ASP A 103 -2.97 -3.58 -14.03
C ASP A 103 -4.49 -3.65 -14.10
N ASN A 104 -5.11 -4.61 -13.38
CA ASN A 104 -6.57 -4.73 -13.28
C ASN A 104 -7.19 -3.89 -12.16
N SER A 105 -6.38 -3.24 -11.31
CA SER A 105 -6.85 -2.46 -10.16
C SER A 105 -7.20 -1.02 -10.52
N LYS A 106 -8.22 -0.84 -11.37
CA LYS A 106 -8.59 0.48 -11.91
C LYS A 106 -8.96 1.49 -10.82
N GLY A 107 -9.64 1.04 -9.77
CA GLY A 107 -10.00 1.90 -8.63
C GLY A 107 -8.78 2.45 -7.91
N GLN A 108 -7.73 1.64 -7.74
CA GLN A 108 -6.47 2.08 -7.14
C GLN A 108 -5.76 3.08 -8.05
N HIS A 109 -5.75 2.86 -9.37
CA HIS A 109 -5.13 3.80 -10.31
C HIS A 109 -5.77 5.18 -10.18
N GLN A 110 -7.09 5.24 -10.17
CA GLN A 110 -7.82 6.51 -9.99
C GLN A 110 -7.53 7.15 -8.63
N PHE A 111 -7.49 6.34 -7.58
CA PHE A 111 -7.18 6.80 -6.22
C PHE A 111 -5.82 7.48 -6.15
N TYR A 112 -4.78 6.83 -6.69
CA TYR A 112 -3.43 7.39 -6.70
C TYR A 112 -3.34 8.63 -7.59
N GLN A 113 -3.98 8.63 -8.75
CA GLN A 113 -3.98 9.78 -9.66
C GLN A 113 -4.62 11.01 -9.02
N ARG A 114 -5.70 10.83 -8.27
CA ARG A 114 -6.34 11.95 -7.52
C ARG A 114 -5.40 12.53 -6.47
N LEU A 115 -4.48 11.73 -5.95
CA LEU A 115 -3.51 12.15 -4.95
C LEU A 115 -2.17 12.56 -5.58
N LYS A 116 -2.17 12.90 -6.85
CA LYS A 116 -1.03 13.46 -7.59
C LYS A 116 0.09 12.46 -7.90
N PHE A 117 -0.20 11.17 -7.85
CA PHE A 117 0.71 10.16 -8.36
C PHE A 117 0.54 10.05 -9.87
N GLU A 118 1.67 9.79 -10.57
CA GLU A 118 1.69 9.58 -12.01
C GLU A 118 2.29 8.22 -12.34
N GLU A 119 1.83 7.60 -13.41
CA GLU A 119 2.40 6.34 -13.88
C GLU A 119 3.89 6.54 -14.19
N TYR A 120 4.70 5.65 -13.66
CA TYR A 120 6.16 5.76 -13.70
C TYR A 120 6.79 4.66 -14.55
N PHE A 121 6.45 3.38 -14.27
CA PHE A 121 6.90 2.26 -15.08
C PHE A 121 5.93 1.10 -14.96
N ARG A 122 6.11 0.11 -15.85
CA ARG A 122 5.30 -1.10 -15.90
C ARG A 122 6.22 -2.31 -15.99
N VAL A 123 5.89 -3.36 -15.22
CA VAL A 123 6.58 -4.65 -15.29
C VAL A 123 5.64 -5.65 -15.93
N LYS A 124 5.93 -6.03 -17.18
CA LYS A 124 5.10 -6.97 -17.93
C LYS A 124 5.17 -8.37 -17.33
N GLY A 125 4.01 -9.01 -17.19
CA GLY A 125 3.93 -10.40 -16.76
C GLY A 125 4.24 -10.65 -15.29
N HIS A 126 4.34 -9.60 -14.47
CA HIS A 126 4.68 -9.70 -13.05
C HIS A 126 3.80 -10.70 -12.30
N PHE A 127 2.48 -10.60 -12.48
CA PHE A 127 1.52 -11.43 -11.75
C PHE A 127 1.46 -12.87 -12.27
N ILE A 128 1.93 -13.11 -13.49
CA ILE A 128 2.06 -14.46 -14.04
C ILE A 128 3.33 -15.12 -13.48
N LYS A 129 4.42 -14.35 -13.36
CA LYS A 129 5.72 -14.86 -12.92
C LYS A 129 5.79 -15.14 -11.42
N TYR A 130 5.22 -14.23 -10.59
CA TYR A 130 5.44 -14.25 -9.15
C TYR A 130 4.25 -14.73 -8.32
N TYR A 131 3.09 -14.95 -8.91
CA TYR A 131 1.89 -15.41 -8.21
C TYR A 131 1.46 -16.77 -8.73
N ASP A 132 1.29 -17.73 -7.83
CA ASP A 132 0.93 -19.12 -8.19
C ASP A 132 -0.52 -19.22 -8.66
N LYS A 133 -1.38 -18.33 -8.17
CA LYS A 133 -2.80 -18.32 -8.51
C LYS A 133 -3.16 -17.01 -9.19
N PRO A 134 -4.14 -17.03 -10.12
CA PRO A 134 -4.61 -15.80 -10.75
C PRO A 134 -5.08 -14.79 -9.72
N VAL A 135 -4.68 -13.52 -9.90
CA VAL A 135 -5.16 -12.39 -9.11
C VAL A 135 -6.27 -11.73 -9.90
N ILE A 136 -7.51 -11.90 -9.46
CA ILE A 136 -8.68 -11.46 -10.21
C ILE A 136 -9.39 -10.33 -9.46
N GLU A 137 -9.71 -9.26 -10.20
CA GLU A 137 -10.52 -8.15 -9.70
C GLU A 137 -11.58 -7.82 -10.76
N ASP A 138 -12.85 -7.78 -10.36
CA ASP A 138 -13.99 -7.51 -11.25
C ASP A 138 -13.98 -8.40 -12.50
N GLY A 139 -13.63 -9.68 -12.34
CA GLY A 139 -13.59 -10.65 -13.42
C GLY A 139 -12.39 -10.54 -14.36
N VAL A 140 -11.45 -9.63 -14.09
CA VAL A 140 -10.27 -9.42 -14.93
C VAL A 140 -9.02 -9.92 -14.19
N GLU A 141 -8.23 -10.74 -14.89
CA GLU A 141 -6.99 -11.28 -14.35
C GLU A 141 -5.86 -10.24 -14.43
N ALA A 142 -5.11 -10.09 -13.34
CA ALA A 142 -3.92 -9.26 -13.31
C ALA A 142 -2.79 -9.93 -14.10
N VAL A 143 -2.11 -9.14 -14.92
CA VAL A 143 -0.95 -9.58 -15.71
C VAL A 143 0.27 -8.72 -15.37
N ASP A 144 0.17 -7.42 -15.59
CA ASP A 144 1.27 -6.48 -15.42
C ASP A 144 1.21 -5.77 -14.06
N LEU A 145 2.37 -5.39 -13.57
CA LEU A 145 2.48 -4.47 -12.44
C LEU A 145 2.66 -3.06 -12.99
N ILE A 146 1.93 -2.09 -12.43
CA ILE A 146 2.05 -0.67 -12.77
C ILE A 146 2.54 0.07 -11.53
N ALA A 147 3.65 0.79 -11.67
CA ALA A 147 4.18 1.64 -10.63
C ALA A 147 3.72 3.08 -10.85
N PHE A 148 3.24 3.70 -9.78
CA PHE A 148 2.91 5.12 -9.72
C PHE A 148 3.92 5.80 -8.82
N ARG A 149 4.26 7.05 -9.14
CA ARG A 149 5.23 7.83 -8.37
C ARG A 149 4.72 9.24 -8.15
N ARG A 150 4.97 9.75 -6.95
CA ARG A 150 4.66 11.13 -6.61
C ARG A 150 5.91 11.82 -6.08
N PRO A 151 6.28 13.02 -6.62
CA PRO A 151 7.29 13.89 -5.99
C PRO A 151 6.81 14.37 -4.62
N ILE A 152 7.74 14.45 -3.69
CA ILE A 152 7.44 14.89 -2.32
C ILE A 152 7.95 16.31 -2.09
#